data_a45fe47d799d94bb2d8fe4bdd957b1bd
#
_entry.id   a45fe47d799d94bb2d8fe4bdd957b1bd
#
_cell.length_a   1.000
_cell.length_b   1.000
_cell.length_c   1.000
_cell.angle_alpha   90.00
_cell.angle_beta   90.00
_cell.angle_gamma   90.00
#
_symmetry.space_group_name_H-M   'P 1'
#
loop_
_entity.id
_entity.type
_entity.pdbx_description
1 polymer ?
#
loop_
_entity_poly.entity_id
_entity_poly.type
_entity_poly.pdbx_seq_one_letter_code
_entity_poly.pdbx_strand_id
1 'polypeptide(L)'
;AVKAIIPDALVTTNLMGTFKGLDYFKWAKEMDIVSWDNYPAYDTPWSMVAMTHDLMRGLKDEPFMLMEQTPSQQNWQHYNSLKRPGQMRAQSYQTIAHGADTIQFFQLRRSKGGCEKFHGAVIAHVGTNDTRVFRETAQLGRELESFGTRTLGTRNKSDVGIIFDWDNYWALEYTSGPTQDLKYVDQIHHYYEYFYNKNISVDMIPVDGDFSKYKVIAAPVLYMVKEGMKEKLEQFVKNGGTLITTFMSGIVDQSDNVHLGGYPGPLREMAGVWVEEIDALAPEHSNTVSFSDGKEYKCNLLCDLMHPEGAEVLATYESDFYAGMPAVTKNSYGKGHVYYVATQLEAAGLARVLDEATNEVSVSGVIAEETGLEITCRESENTRFYFVMNFTDENQ
;
A
#
# COMPACT_ATOMS: atom_id res chain seq x y z
N ALA A 1 -3.50 -18.56 26.40
CA ALA A 1 -4.52 -19.45 27.02
C ALA A 1 -4.86 -20.61 26.08
N VAL A 2 -5.23 -20.37 24.78
CA VAL A 2 -5.63 -21.45 23.84
C VAL A 2 -4.53 -22.52 23.70
N LYS A 3 -3.29 -22.10 23.43
CA LYS A 3 -2.14 -23.01 23.25
C LYS A 3 -1.75 -23.80 24.52
N ALA A 4 -2.16 -23.35 25.70
CA ALA A 4 -1.97 -24.11 26.93
C ALA A 4 -2.91 -25.31 27.01
N ILE A 5 -4.01 -25.31 26.25
CA ILE A 5 -5.02 -26.37 26.21
C ILE A 5 -4.85 -27.23 24.95
N ILE A 6 -4.63 -26.58 23.82
CA ILE A 6 -4.43 -27.23 22.50
C ILE A 6 -3.14 -26.66 21.88
N PRO A 7 -1.98 -27.25 22.15
CA PRO A 7 -0.68 -26.71 21.75
C PRO A 7 -0.53 -26.50 20.22
N ASP A 8 -1.13 -27.39 19.44
CA ASP A 8 -1.03 -27.37 17.96
C ASP A 8 -2.14 -26.55 17.26
N ALA A 9 -3.02 -25.89 18.03
CA ALA A 9 -4.06 -25.05 17.45
C ALA A 9 -3.43 -23.82 16.77
N LEU A 10 -3.81 -23.56 15.52
CA LEU A 10 -3.49 -22.30 14.85
C LEU A 10 -4.35 -21.19 15.44
N VAL A 11 -3.69 -20.12 15.84
CA VAL A 11 -4.34 -18.93 16.43
C VAL A 11 -4.26 -17.78 15.45
N THR A 12 -5.39 -17.19 15.15
CA THR A 12 -5.54 -16.02 14.27
C THR A 12 -6.71 -15.15 14.75
N THR A 13 -6.92 -14.02 14.09
CA THR A 13 -8.11 -13.15 14.28
C THR A 13 -8.43 -12.45 12.97
N ASN A 14 -9.68 -12.01 12.82
CA ASN A 14 -10.14 -11.24 11.67
C ASN A 14 -9.59 -9.81 11.72
N LEU A 15 -8.62 -9.48 10.88
CA LEU A 15 -8.11 -8.13 10.73
C LEU A 15 -8.98 -7.34 9.73
N MET A 16 -8.98 -6.01 9.82
CA MET A 16 -9.87 -5.12 9.06
C MET A 16 -9.09 -4.18 8.16
N GLY A 17 -8.20 -4.70 7.33
CA GLY A 17 -7.42 -3.90 6.39
C GLY A 17 -6.50 -2.89 7.08
N THR A 18 -6.63 -1.61 6.75
CA THR A 18 -5.84 -0.50 7.31
C THR A 18 -6.48 0.12 8.55
N PHE A 19 -7.19 -0.66 9.38
CA PHE A 19 -7.92 -0.14 10.53
C PHE A 19 -7.01 0.63 11.49
N LYS A 20 -7.33 1.90 11.71
CA LYS A 20 -6.51 2.84 12.47
C LYS A 20 -6.34 2.46 13.94
N GLY A 21 -7.34 1.84 14.56
CA GLY A 21 -7.40 1.62 16.00
C GLY A 21 -6.43 0.57 16.55
N LEU A 22 -5.79 -0.24 15.73
CA LEU A 22 -4.96 -1.38 16.15
C LEU A 22 -3.68 -1.48 15.31
N ASP A 23 -2.55 -1.66 15.97
CA ASP A 23 -1.25 -1.92 15.32
C ASP A 23 -1.15 -3.40 14.96
N TYR A 24 -1.33 -3.71 13.69
CA TYR A 24 -1.33 -5.09 13.22
C TYR A 24 0.06 -5.73 13.15
N PHE A 25 1.14 -4.96 13.00
CA PHE A 25 2.49 -5.52 13.13
C PHE A 25 2.76 -6.04 14.55
N LYS A 26 2.27 -5.34 15.57
CA LYS A 26 2.34 -5.82 16.97
C LYS A 26 1.46 -7.05 17.19
N TRP A 27 0.24 -7.06 16.65
CA TRP A 27 -0.70 -8.17 16.80
C TRP A 27 -0.23 -9.43 16.08
N ALA A 28 0.33 -9.29 14.88
CA ALA A 28 0.82 -10.42 14.07
C ALA A 28 1.91 -11.23 14.76
N LYS A 29 2.69 -10.60 15.66
CA LYS A 29 3.71 -11.31 16.47
C LYS A 29 3.10 -12.37 17.40
N GLU A 30 1.85 -12.18 17.82
CA GLU A 30 1.12 -13.09 18.73
C GLU A 30 0.23 -14.10 17.98
N MET A 31 0.13 -14.00 16.66
CA MET A 31 -0.67 -14.89 15.81
C MET A 31 0.22 -15.91 15.09
N ASP A 32 -0.30 -17.13 14.88
CA ASP A 32 0.37 -18.14 14.06
C ASP A 32 0.25 -17.80 12.57
N ILE A 33 -0.91 -17.32 12.16
CA ILE A 33 -1.21 -16.95 10.78
C ILE A 33 -2.01 -15.66 10.75
N VAL A 34 -1.73 -14.80 9.76
CA VAL A 34 -2.52 -13.61 9.49
C VAL A 34 -3.80 -13.98 8.75
N SER A 35 -4.93 -13.43 9.20
CA SER A 35 -6.18 -13.51 8.45
C SER A 35 -6.93 -12.18 8.50
N TRP A 36 -7.72 -11.87 7.46
CA TRP A 36 -8.44 -10.62 7.39
C TRP A 36 -9.75 -10.70 6.61
N ASP A 37 -10.56 -9.65 6.74
CA ASP A 37 -11.88 -9.52 6.13
C ASP A 37 -11.84 -8.45 5.05
N ASN A 38 -12.12 -8.84 3.80
CA ASN A 38 -12.07 -7.97 2.63
C ASN A 38 -13.47 -7.60 2.15
N TYR A 39 -13.88 -6.38 2.45
CA TYR A 39 -15.20 -5.84 2.09
C TYR A 39 -15.07 -4.49 1.37
N PRO A 40 -14.50 -4.43 0.18
CA PRO A 40 -14.37 -3.18 -0.55
C PRO A 40 -15.74 -2.58 -0.89
N ALA A 41 -15.86 -1.26 -0.80
CA ALA A 41 -17.02 -0.53 -1.31
C ALA A 41 -17.10 -0.65 -2.85
N TYR A 42 -18.23 -0.26 -3.42
CA TYR A 42 -18.45 -0.36 -4.87
C TYR A 42 -17.47 0.50 -5.70
N ASP A 43 -16.91 1.54 -5.09
CA ASP A 43 -15.99 2.52 -5.69
C ASP A 43 -14.56 2.40 -5.16
N THR A 44 -14.27 1.37 -4.34
CA THR A 44 -12.89 1.13 -3.87
C THR A 44 -12.00 0.73 -5.05
N PRO A 45 -10.89 1.42 -5.30
CA PRO A 45 -9.95 1.05 -6.35
C PRO A 45 -9.37 -0.36 -6.15
N TRP A 46 -9.17 -1.10 -7.24
CA TRP A 46 -8.54 -2.43 -7.18
C TRP A 46 -7.12 -2.37 -6.62
N SER A 47 -6.38 -1.29 -6.88
CA SER A 47 -5.07 -1.01 -6.31
C SER A 47 -5.11 -0.87 -4.78
N MET A 48 -6.16 -0.29 -4.20
CA MET A 48 -6.34 -0.21 -2.74
C MET A 48 -6.58 -1.60 -2.13
N VAL A 49 -7.34 -2.45 -2.81
CA VAL A 49 -7.56 -3.84 -2.38
C VAL A 49 -6.26 -4.63 -2.44
N ALA A 50 -5.50 -4.49 -3.53
CA ALA A 50 -4.19 -5.10 -3.71
C ALA A 50 -3.20 -4.66 -2.62
N MET A 51 -3.10 -3.36 -2.34
CA MET A 51 -2.28 -2.80 -1.27
C MET A 51 -2.61 -3.42 0.09
N THR A 52 -3.89 -3.59 0.38
CA THR A 52 -4.32 -4.16 1.66
C THR A 52 -3.97 -5.65 1.75
N HIS A 53 -4.07 -6.42 0.67
CA HIS A 53 -3.58 -7.80 0.61
C HIS A 53 -2.07 -7.88 0.86
N ASP A 54 -1.30 -6.99 0.23
CA ASP A 54 0.15 -6.93 0.41
C ASP A 54 0.52 -6.51 1.83
N LEU A 55 -0.28 -5.63 2.48
CA LEU A 55 -0.12 -5.31 3.89
C LEU A 55 -0.32 -6.56 4.78
N MET A 56 -1.39 -7.33 4.53
CA MET A 56 -1.64 -8.56 5.30
C MET A 56 -0.50 -9.58 5.12
N ARG A 57 0.01 -9.75 3.91
CA ARG A 57 1.20 -10.57 3.65
C ARG A 57 2.43 -10.04 4.39
N GLY A 58 2.65 -8.72 4.33
CA GLY A 58 3.80 -8.03 4.93
C GLY A 58 3.86 -8.11 6.46
N LEU A 59 2.73 -8.33 7.14
CA LEU A 59 2.67 -8.42 8.61
C LEU A 59 3.57 -9.54 9.18
N LYS A 60 3.77 -10.63 8.43
CA LYS A 60 4.63 -11.76 8.81
C LYS A 60 5.62 -12.17 7.71
N ASP A 61 5.59 -11.52 6.55
CA ASP A 61 6.32 -11.93 5.35
C ASP A 61 6.00 -13.38 4.94
N GLU A 62 4.72 -13.77 5.07
CA GLU A 62 4.21 -15.12 4.84
C GLU A 62 2.84 -15.08 4.17
N PRO A 63 2.40 -16.21 3.53
CA PRO A 63 1.03 -16.33 3.05
C PRO A 63 0.02 -16.07 4.17
N PHE A 64 -1.12 -15.48 3.81
CA PHE A 64 -2.20 -15.14 4.73
C PHE A 64 -3.49 -15.88 4.36
N MET A 65 -4.52 -15.77 5.21
CA MET A 65 -5.86 -16.29 4.96
C MET A 65 -6.84 -15.16 4.68
N LEU A 66 -7.68 -15.28 3.65
CA LEU A 66 -8.88 -14.47 3.56
C LEU A 66 -9.96 -15.12 4.43
N MET A 67 -10.22 -14.51 5.61
CA MET A 67 -11.19 -15.06 6.55
C MET A 67 -12.62 -14.75 6.11
N GLU A 68 -12.84 -13.55 5.56
CA GLU A 68 -14.15 -13.14 5.10
C GLU A 68 -14.09 -12.33 3.80
N GLN A 69 -15.03 -12.62 2.93
CA GLN A 69 -15.51 -11.74 1.87
C GLN A 69 -16.99 -12.02 1.62
N THR A 70 -17.73 -11.07 1.10
CA THR A 70 -19.11 -11.33 0.68
C THR A 70 -19.17 -11.93 -0.73
N PRO A 71 -20.02 -12.94 -0.97
CA PRO A 71 -20.22 -13.44 -2.32
C PRO A 71 -21.05 -12.49 -3.21
N SER A 72 -21.67 -11.45 -2.64
CA SER A 72 -22.45 -10.44 -3.35
C SER A 72 -22.33 -9.07 -2.66
N GLN A 73 -23.41 -8.46 -2.16
CA GLN A 73 -23.40 -7.15 -1.50
C GLN A 73 -23.05 -7.23 -0.02
N GLN A 74 -22.53 -6.11 0.52
CA GLN A 74 -22.51 -5.84 1.96
C GLN A 74 -23.86 -5.34 2.46
N ASN A 75 -23.94 -4.87 3.73
CA ASN A 75 -25.15 -4.26 4.29
C ASN A 75 -24.88 -2.98 5.11
N TRP A 76 -23.64 -2.50 5.15
CA TRP A 76 -23.24 -1.31 5.93
C TRP A 76 -22.62 -0.19 5.08
N GLN A 77 -22.45 -0.39 3.78
CA GLN A 77 -21.98 0.64 2.87
C GLN A 77 -23.08 1.68 2.62
N HIS A 78 -22.68 2.87 2.20
CA HIS A 78 -23.63 3.90 1.79
C HIS A 78 -24.55 3.40 0.66
N TYR A 79 -23.97 2.67 -0.30
CA TYR A 79 -24.65 1.90 -1.33
C TYR A 79 -24.18 0.45 -1.31
N ASN A 80 -25.09 -0.48 -1.05
CA ASN A 80 -24.80 -1.92 -1.01
C ASN A 80 -25.02 -2.54 -2.40
N SER A 81 -24.20 -2.13 -3.37
CA SER A 81 -24.28 -2.59 -4.75
C SER A 81 -23.99 -4.09 -4.85
N LEU A 82 -24.73 -4.77 -5.72
CA LEU A 82 -24.47 -6.18 -6.02
C LEU A 82 -23.13 -6.29 -6.77
N LYS A 83 -22.33 -7.27 -6.43
CA LYS A 83 -21.22 -7.68 -7.29
C LYS A 83 -21.76 -8.13 -8.64
N ARG A 84 -21.18 -7.64 -9.71
CA ARG A 84 -21.53 -8.03 -11.07
C ARG A 84 -21.07 -9.47 -11.35
N PRO A 85 -21.65 -10.16 -12.34
CA PRO A 85 -21.17 -11.48 -12.74
C PRO A 85 -19.65 -11.48 -12.98
N GLY A 86 -18.94 -12.45 -12.39
CA GLY A 86 -17.49 -12.54 -12.46
C GLY A 86 -16.71 -11.71 -11.45
N GLN A 87 -17.26 -10.64 -10.89
CA GLN A 87 -16.56 -9.73 -9.98
C GLN A 87 -16.08 -10.43 -8.68
N MET A 88 -16.93 -11.29 -8.10
CA MET A 88 -16.56 -12.08 -6.91
C MET A 88 -15.40 -13.04 -7.22
N ARG A 89 -15.43 -13.65 -8.44
CA ARG A 89 -14.34 -14.52 -8.90
C ARG A 89 -13.04 -13.73 -9.08
N ALA A 90 -13.07 -12.56 -9.73
CA ALA A 90 -11.90 -11.70 -9.92
C ALA A 90 -11.29 -11.29 -8.58
N GLN A 91 -12.09 -10.83 -7.62
CA GLN A 91 -11.62 -10.50 -6.26
C GLN A 91 -10.96 -11.70 -5.55
N SER A 92 -11.55 -12.89 -5.68
CA SER A 92 -10.99 -14.10 -5.06
C SER A 92 -9.63 -14.47 -5.67
N TYR A 93 -9.48 -14.34 -6.99
CA TYR A 93 -8.18 -14.57 -7.62
C TYR A 93 -7.16 -13.47 -7.33
N GLN A 94 -7.58 -12.20 -7.19
CA GLN A 94 -6.68 -11.14 -6.72
C GLN A 94 -6.13 -11.45 -5.33
N THR A 95 -6.99 -11.90 -4.42
CA THR A 95 -6.56 -12.30 -3.08
C THR A 95 -5.50 -13.41 -3.12
N ILE A 96 -5.71 -14.45 -3.96
CA ILE A 96 -4.72 -15.54 -4.14
C ILE A 96 -3.43 -14.98 -4.78
N ALA A 97 -3.57 -14.14 -5.79
CA ALA A 97 -2.45 -13.54 -6.51
C ALA A 97 -1.52 -12.72 -5.61
N HIS A 98 -2.07 -12.09 -4.56
CA HIS A 98 -1.34 -11.33 -3.54
C HIS A 98 -0.87 -12.15 -2.34
N GLY A 99 -1.05 -13.46 -2.35
CA GLY A 99 -0.40 -14.34 -1.37
C GLY A 99 -1.35 -15.07 -0.42
N ALA A 100 -2.67 -15.00 -0.59
CA ALA A 100 -3.57 -15.79 0.23
C ALA A 100 -3.53 -17.27 -0.13
N ASP A 101 -3.61 -18.13 0.88
CA ASP A 101 -3.71 -19.58 0.73
C ASP A 101 -5.13 -20.10 0.95
N THR A 102 -6.07 -19.24 1.38
CA THR A 102 -7.48 -19.60 1.55
C THR A 102 -8.42 -18.50 1.10
N ILE A 103 -9.62 -18.89 0.66
CA ILE A 103 -10.75 -18.00 0.37
C ILE A 103 -11.95 -18.48 1.18
N GLN A 104 -12.47 -17.63 2.05
CA GLN A 104 -13.64 -17.90 2.85
C GLN A 104 -14.71 -16.83 2.65
N PHE A 105 -15.96 -17.18 2.88
CA PHE A 105 -17.10 -16.31 2.64
C PHE A 105 -17.92 -16.07 3.91
N PHE A 106 -18.20 -14.86 4.24
CA PHE A 106 -19.29 -14.48 5.09
C PHE A 106 -20.47 -14.04 4.22
N GLN A 107 -21.58 -14.80 4.18
CA GLN A 107 -21.85 -15.97 5.00
C GLN A 107 -22.42 -17.11 4.15
N LEU A 108 -22.43 -18.32 4.70
CA LEU A 108 -23.03 -19.47 3.99
C LEU A 108 -24.52 -19.27 3.74
N ARG A 109 -25.29 -18.91 4.76
CA ARG A 109 -26.74 -18.72 4.68
C ARG A 109 -27.12 -17.34 5.19
N ARG A 110 -27.87 -16.59 4.38
CA ARG A 110 -28.30 -15.22 4.72
C ARG A 110 -29.13 -15.22 6.01
N SER A 111 -28.77 -14.33 6.94
CA SER A 111 -29.44 -14.14 8.22
C SER A 111 -30.91 -13.78 8.05
N LYS A 112 -31.79 -14.43 8.80
CA LYS A 112 -33.24 -14.17 8.79
C LYS A 112 -33.61 -12.87 9.50
N GLY A 113 -32.81 -12.49 10.51
CA GLY A 113 -33.06 -11.34 11.37
C GLY A 113 -31.78 -10.58 11.71
N GLY A 114 -31.87 -9.58 12.56
CA GLY A 114 -30.74 -8.75 12.95
C GLY A 114 -30.37 -7.69 11.91
N CYS A 115 -29.28 -6.98 12.16
CA CYS A 115 -28.79 -5.89 11.28
C CYS A 115 -28.24 -6.42 9.95
N GLU A 116 -27.72 -7.65 9.92
CA GLU A 116 -27.08 -8.26 8.73
C GLU A 116 -28.02 -9.06 7.84
N LYS A 117 -29.35 -8.94 8.02
CA LYS A 117 -30.33 -9.67 7.20
C LYS A 117 -30.27 -9.34 5.70
N PHE A 118 -29.66 -8.20 5.32
CA PHE A 118 -29.45 -7.84 3.91
C PHE A 118 -28.03 -8.14 3.40
N HIS A 119 -27.13 -8.64 4.26
CA HIS A 119 -25.80 -9.05 3.83
C HIS A 119 -25.87 -10.19 2.82
N GLY A 120 -24.96 -10.18 1.84
CA GLY A 120 -24.85 -11.24 0.84
C GLY A 120 -24.53 -12.60 1.50
N ALA A 121 -24.99 -13.66 0.87
CA ALA A 121 -24.70 -15.01 1.34
C ALA A 121 -24.70 -15.98 0.15
N VAL A 122 -24.01 -17.11 0.30
CA VAL A 122 -23.98 -18.19 -0.71
C VAL A 122 -25.40 -18.72 -0.93
N ILE A 123 -26.14 -18.96 0.15
CA ILE A 123 -27.57 -19.34 0.12
C ILE A 123 -28.39 -18.10 0.54
N ALA A 124 -29.04 -17.49 -0.45
CA ALA A 124 -29.91 -16.32 -0.23
C ALA A 124 -31.21 -16.69 0.52
N HIS A 125 -32.05 -15.68 0.87
CA HIS A 125 -33.32 -15.90 1.55
C HIS A 125 -34.30 -16.83 0.82
N VAL A 126 -34.18 -16.93 -0.51
CA VAL A 126 -34.99 -17.90 -1.29
C VAL A 126 -34.71 -19.34 -0.86
N GLY A 127 -33.56 -19.63 -0.26
CA GLY A 127 -33.25 -20.91 0.38
C GLY A 127 -32.91 -22.06 -0.57
N THR A 128 -32.66 -21.78 -1.84
CA THR A 128 -32.30 -22.78 -2.87
C THR A 128 -30.91 -22.53 -3.43
N ASN A 129 -30.38 -23.52 -4.12
CA ASN A 129 -29.14 -23.44 -4.87
C ASN A 129 -29.31 -22.89 -6.30
N ASP A 130 -30.52 -22.52 -6.70
CA ASP A 130 -30.79 -21.97 -8.00
C ASP A 130 -30.72 -20.44 -8.02
N THR A 131 -29.60 -19.89 -7.58
CA THR A 131 -29.30 -18.46 -7.64
C THR A 131 -28.00 -18.22 -8.39
N ARG A 132 -27.83 -17.04 -8.98
CA ARG A 132 -26.57 -16.64 -9.61
C ARG A 132 -25.40 -16.76 -8.64
N VAL A 133 -25.55 -16.20 -7.46
CA VAL A 133 -24.48 -16.19 -6.42
C VAL A 133 -24.05 -17.61 -6.04
N PHE A 134 -25.01 -18.52 -5.83
CA PHE A 134 -24.69 -19.93 -5.52
C PHE A 134 -23.91 -20.59 -6.66
N ARG A 135 -24.37 -20.41 -7.91
CA ARG A 135 -23.70 -21.01 -9.08
C ARG A 135 -22.27 -20.47 -9.26
N GLU A 136 -22.07 -19.14 -9.12
CA GLU A 136 -20.73 -18.53 -9.22
C GLU A 136 -19.82 -19.00 -8.10
N THR A 137 -20.30 -19.05 -6.85
CA THR A 137 -19.49 -19.55 -5.72
C THR A 137 -19.13 -21.03 -5.88
N ALA A 138 -20.09 -21.86 -6.32
CA ALA A 138 -19.86 -23.27 -6.59
C ALA A 138 -18.88 -23.48 -7.75
N GLN A 139 -18.91 -22.62 -8.78
CA GLN A 139 -17.96 -22.66 -9.89
C GLN A 139 -16.56 -22.31 -9.37
N LEU A 140 -16.40 -21.23 -8.62
CA LEU A 140 -15.12 -20.86 -8.03
C LEU A 140 -14.57 -22.00 -7.14
N GLY A 141 -15.43 -22.62 -6.32
CA GLY A 141 -15.04 -23.75 -5.49
C GLY A 141 -14.46 -24.92 -6.31
N ARG A 142 -15.08 -25.29 -7.43
CA ARG A 142 -14.57 -26.33 -8.35
C ARG A 142 -13.25 -25.91 -9.02
N GLU A 143 -13.12 -24.63 -9.41
CA GLU A 143 -11.87 -24.13 -9.98
C GLU A 143 -10.72 -24.23 -8.99
N LEU A 144 -10.94 -23.79 -7.73
CA LEU A 144 -9.93 -23.87 -6.67
C LEU A 144 -9.61 -25.30 -6.26
N GLU A 145 -10.62 -26.21 -6.23
CA GLU A 145 -10.40 -27.64 -6.01
C GLU A 145 -9.52 -28.26 -7.12
N SER A 146 -9.79 -27.92 -8.38
CA SER A 146 -8.97 -28.33 -9.53
C SER A 146 -7.56 -27.73 -9.49
N PHE A 147 -7.45 -26.49 -9.03
CA PHE A 147 -6.16 -25.83 -8.83
C PHE A 147 -5.36 -26.52 -7.71
N GLY A 148 -6.06 -27.01 -6.68
CA GLY A 148 -5.51 -27.80 -5.59
C GLY A 148 -4.50 -27.05 -4.75
N THR A 149 -3.45 -27.75 -4.36
CA THR A 149 -2.40 -27.24 -3.46
C THR A 149 -1.23 -26.56 -4.18
N ARG A 150 -1.35 -26.27 -5.48
CA ARG A 150 -0.23 -25.85 -6.31
C ARG A 150 0.42 -24.55 -5.86
N THR A 151 -0.37 -23.61 -5.33
CA THR A 151 0.13 -22.30 -4.85
C THR A 151 0.34 -22.24 -3.36
N LEU A 152 -0.03 -23.27 -2.60
CA LEU A 152 0.15 -23.24 -1.15
C LEU A 152 1.61 -23.02 -0.77
N GLY A 153 1.88 -22.06 0.10
CA GLY A 153 3.21 -21.71 0.56
C GLY A 153 4.11 -21.03 -0.49
N THR A 154 3.63 -20.79 -1.73
CA THR A 154 4.38 -19.99 -2.70
C THR A 154 4.36 -18.52 -2.28
N ARG A 155 5.37 -17.73 -2.71
CA ARG A 155 5.58 -16.36 -2.26
C ARG A 155 5.63 -15.40 -3.43
N ASN A 156 5.15 -14.18 -3.21
CA ASN A 156 5.46 -13.06 -4.07
C ASN A 156 6.87 -12.57 -3.70
N LYS A 157 7.70 -12.31 -4.70
CA LYS A 157 8.99 -11.65 -4.49
C LYS A 157 8.91 -10.21 -4.93
N SER A 158 9.53 -9.33 -4.15
CA SER A 158 9.52 -7.91 -4.41
C SER A 158 10.92 -7.30 -4.24
N ASP A 159 11.30 -6.45 -5.19
CA ASP A 159 12.45 -5.56 -5.08
C ASP A 159 12.08 -4.20 -4.45
N VAL A 160 10.80 -3.97 -4.17
CA VAL A 160 10.24 -2.73 -3.63
C VAL A 160 9.58 -2.95 -2.29
N GLY A 161 9.94 -2.13 -1.30
CA GLY A 161 9.24 -2.04 -0.03
C GLY A 161 8.55 -0.70 0.15
N ILE A 162 7.33 -0.68 0.69
CA ILE A 162 6.68 0.54 1.17
C ILE A 162 6.54 0.45 2.67
N ILE A 163 7.07 1.43 3.38
CA ILE A 163 7.00 1.48 4.84
C ILE A 163 5.57 1.83 5.26
N PHE A 164 5.01 1.00 6.13
CA PHE A 164 3.76 1.27 6.81
C PHE A 164 3.99 1.18 8.33
N ASP A 165 3.58 2.22 9.07
CA ASP A 165 3.79 2.29 10.52
C ASP A 165 2.56 2.87 11.22
N TRP A 166 1.98 2.12 12.18
CA TRP A 166 0.81 2.57 12.92
C TRP A 166 1.10 3.73 13.88
N ASP A 167 2.27 3.77 14.49
CA ASP A 167 2.64 4.89 15.35
C ASP A 167 2.75 6.18 14.53
N ASN A 168 3.32 6.10 13.31
CA ASN A 168 3.35 7.19 12.33
C ASN A 168 1.93 7.62 11.90
N TYR A 169 1.06 6.63 11.60
CA TYR A 169 -0.34 6.86 11.24
C TYR A 169 -1.10 7.61 12.34
N TRP A 170 -0.90 7.19 13.60
CA TRP A 170 -1.53 7.86 14.75
C TRP A 170 -1.00 9.26 14.96
N ALA A 171 0.32 9.44 15.04
CA ALA A 171 0.93 10.75 15.27
C ALA A 171 0.50 11.76 14.20
N LEU A 172 0.55 11.37 12.93
CA LEU A 172 0.17 12.23 11.81
C LEU A 172 -1.30 12.66 11.87
N GLU A 173 -2.23 11.75 12.16
CA GLU A 173 -3.66 12.03 12.05
C GLU A 173 -4.34 12.38 13.37
N TYR A 174 -3.67 12.29 14.51
CA TYR A 174 -4.17 12.80 15.79
C TYR A 174 -3.66 14.21 16.12
N THR A 175 -2.66 14.71 15.40
CA THR A 175 -2.28 16.12 15.43
C THR A 175 -3.22 16.96 14.56
N SER A 176 -3.25 18.26 14.78
CA SER A 176 -3.95 19.20 13.88
C SER A 176 -3.22 19.37 12.54
N GLY A 177 -1.88 19.27 12.56
CA GLY A 177 -1.01 19.37 11.38
C GLY A 177 -1.16 20.69 10.59
N PRO A 178 -0.54 20.78 9.43
CA PRO A 178 -0.75 21.88 8.48
C PRO A 178 -2.16 21.82 7.84
N THR A 179 -2.69 20.61 7.61
CA THR A 179 -4.05 20.37 7.13
C THR A 179 -4.59 19.04 7.67
N GLN A 180 -5.91 19.00 7.89
CA GLN A 180 -6.62 17.78 8.28
C GLN A 180 -6.96 16.89 7.08
N ASP A 181 -6.74 17.36 5.85
CA ASP A 181 -7.00 16.62 4.62
C ASP A 181 -5.84 15.64 4.28
N LEU A 182 -4.70 15.79 4.94
CA LEU A 182 -3.62 14.82 4.85
C LEU A 182 -4.01 13.51 5.55
N LYS A 183 -4.15 12.43 4.77
CA LYS A 183 -4.48 11.10 5.25
C LYS A 183 -3.33 10.13 4.94
N TYR A 184 -2.85 9.45 5.97
CA TYR A 184 -1.69 8.58 5.87
C TYR A 184 -1.88 7.46 4.85
N VAL A 185 -3.00 6.74 4.93
CA VAL A 185 -3.30 5.62 4.03
C VAL A 185 -3.43 6.08 2.57
N ASP A 186 -4.01 7.27 2.34
CA ASP A 186 -4.16 7.81 0.99
C ASP A 186 -2.79 8.15 0.38
N GLN A 187 -1.84 8.66 1.19
CA GLN A 187 -0.47 8.91 0.73
C GLN A 187 0.28 7.62 0.42
N ILE A 188 0.15 6.60 1.27
CA ILE A 188 0.71 5.27 1.02
C ILE A 188 0.14 4.69 -0.29
N HIS A 189 -1.19 4.77 -0.46
CA HIS A 189 -1.86 4.28 -1.67
C HIS A 189 -1.44 5.03 -2.93
N HIS A 190 -1.25 6.33 -2.87
CA HIS A 190 -0.79 7.15 -4.00
C HIS A 190 0.55 6.65 -4.57
N TYR A 191 1.48 6.24 -3.71
CA TYR A 191 2.74 5.63 -4.13
C TYR A 191 2.58 4.17 -4.56
N TYR A 192 1.76 3.41 -3.84
CA TYR A 192 1.48 2.01 -4.17
C TYR A 192 0.83 1.86 -5.55
N GLU A 193 -0.12 2.73 -5.90
CA GLU A 193 -0.85 2.71 -7.16
C GLU A 193 0.08 2.82 -8.38
N TYR A 194 1.17 3.57 -8.30
CA TYR A 194 2.18 3.60 -9.35
C TYR A 194 2.77 2.20 -9.59
N PHE A 195 3.22 1.51 -8.54
CA PHE A 195 3.81 0.18 -8.66
C PHE A 195 2.78 -0.85 -9.15
N TYR A 196 1.55 -0.75 -8.65
CA TYR A 196 0.43 -1.58 -9.10
C TYR A 196 0.20 -1.43 -10.60
N ASN A 197 0.11 -0.22 -11.12
CA ASN A 197 -0.11 0.06 -12.54
C ASN A 197 1.06 -0.40 -13.43
N LYS A 198 2.26 -0.51 -12.88
CA LYS A 198 3.46 -1.02 -13.56
C LYS A 198 3.66 -2.53 -13.39
N ASN A 199 2.74 -3.24 -12.74
CA ASN A 199 2.88 -4.66 -12.39
C ASN A 199 4.16 -4.97 -11.60
N ILE A 200 4.65 -4.02 -10.81
CA ILE A 200 5.79 -4.17 -9.91
C ILE A 200 5.29 -4.66 -8.56
N SER A 201 5.77 -5.82 -8.14
CA SER A 201 5.44 -6.37 -6.82
C SER A 201 5.96 -5.48 -5.71
N VAL A 202 5.15 -5.29 -4.67
CA VAL A 202 5.46 -4.48 -3.48
C VAL A 202 5.30 -5.31 -2.22
N ASP A 203 6.22 -5.18 -1.28
CA ASP A 203 6.01 -5.61 0.11
C ASP A 203 5.68 -4.39 0.98
N MET A 204 4.63 -4.48 1.78
CA MET A 204 4.35 -3.50 2.82
C MET A 204 5.15 -3.89 4.07
N ILE A 205 6.03 -3.02 4.54
CA ILE A 205 7.06 -3.37 5.52
C ILE A 205 7.00 -2.50 6.78
N PRO A 206 7.25 -3.08 7.97
CA PRO A 206 7.38 -2.30 9.20
C PRO A 206 8.70 -1.52 9.24
N VAL A 207 8.75 -0.48 10.06
CA VAL A 207 9.96 0.34 10.28
C VAL A 207 11.13 -0.44 10.88
N ASP A 208 10.84 -1.54 11.60
CA ASP A 208 11.84 -2.45 12.18
C ASP A 208 12.17 -3.66 11.28
N GLY A 209 11.60 -3.73 10.07
CA GLY A 209 11.82 -4.79 9.09
C GLY A 209 13.25 -4.87 8.53
N ASP A 210 13.54 -5.92 7.78
CA ASP A 210 14.80 -6.06 7.04
C ASP A 210 14.72 -5.34 5.69
N PHE A 211 15.50 -4.28 5.53
CA PHE A 211 15.53 -3.49 4.30
C PHE A 211 16.53 -4.03 3.25
N SER A 212 17.41 -4.95 3.63
CA SER A 212 18.53 -5.41 2.79
C SER A 212 18.09 -6.17 1.54
N LYS A 213 16.87 -6.72 1.53
CA LYS A 213 16.32 -7.47 0.40
C LYS A 213 15.70 -6.59 -0.70
N TYR A 214 15.53 -5.28 -0.46
CA TYR A 214 14.92 -4.37 -1.42
C TYR A 214 15.98 -3.55 -2.17
N LYS A 215 15.61 -3.11 -3.37
CA LYS A 215 16.36 -2.13 -4.16
C LYS A 215 15.79 -0.72 -3.98
N VAL A 216 14.46 -0.64 -3.82
CA VAL A 216 13.73 0.62 -3.58
C VAL A 216 12.93 0.51 -2.30
N ILE A 217 13.02 1.52 -1.45
CA ILE A 217 12.11 1.72 -0.31
C ILE A 217 11.40 3.05 -0.51
N ALA A 218 10.06 3.01 -0.56
CA ALA A 218 9.24 4.20 -0.47
C ALA A 218 8.74 4.38 0.97
N ALA A 219 8.93 5.59 1.49
CA ALA A 219 8.49 5.99 2.82
C ALA A 219 7.69 7.30 2.76
N PRO A 220 6.49 7.27 2.13
CA PRO A 220 5.66 8.47 2.03
C PRO A 220 5.26 8.95 3.42
N VAL A 221 5.37 10.26 3.65
CA VAL A 221 4.96 10.90 4.90
C VAL A 221 5.53 10.17 6.13
N LEU A 222 6.84 9.94 6.13
CA LEU A 222 7.56 9.33 7.25
C LEU A 222 7.68 10.33 8.40
N TYR A 223 6.53 10.73 8.95
CA TYR A 223 6.37 11.79 9.94
C TYR A 223 7.18 11.53 11.21
N MET A 224 7.11 10.29 11.70
CA MET A 224 7.82 9.84 12.91
C MET A 224 9.06 9.03 12.55
N VAL A 225 10.23 9.52 12.91
CA VAL A 225 11.49 8.78 12.79
C VAL A 225 11.90 8.27 14.17
N LYS A 226 11.71 6.97 14.38
CA LYS A 226 12.01 6.29 15.64
C LYS A 226 13.51 6.06 15.85
N GLU A 227 13.91 5.82 17.08
CA GLU A 227 15.30 5.44 17.42
C GLU A 227 15.78 4.24 16.61
N GLY A 228 16.97 4.31 16.03
CA GLY A 228 17.57 3.27 15.19
C GLY A 228 17.08 3.25 13.74
N MET A 229 16.01 3.98 13.41
CA MET A 229 15.47 3.98 12.05
C MET A 229 16.35 4.77 11.08
N LYS A 230 16.91 5.90 11.52
CA LYS A 230 17.86 6.67 10.72
C LYS A 230 19.01 5.78 10.25
N GLU A 231 19.66 5.08 11.17
CA GLU A 231 20.81 4.22 10.91
C GLU A 231 20.49 3.10 9.92
N LYS A 232 19.28 2.51 10.01
CA LYS A 232 18.80 1.48 9.08
C LYS A 232 18.63 2.05 7.67
N LEU A 233 17.98 3.20 7.54
CA LEU A 233 17.77 3.86 6.24
C LEU A 233 19.11 4.29 5.64
N GLU A 234 20.00 4.88 6.44
CA GLU A 234 21.35 5.23 5.98
C GLU A 234 22.13 4.00 5.50
N GLN A 235 22.07 2.90 6.25
CA GLN A 235 22.75 1.66 5.85
C GLN A 235 22.20 1.10 4.56
N PHE A 236 20.88 1.14 4.38
CA PHE A 236 20.20 0.73 3.14
C PHE A 236 20.71 1.55 1.95
N VAL A 237 20.68 2.89 2.07
CA VAL A 237 21.12 3.79 0.97
C VAL A 237 22.63 3.68 0.76
N LYS A 238 23.46 3.65 1.80
CA LYS A 238 24.92 3.49 1.70
C LYS A 238 25.32 2.21 0.95
N ASN A 239 24.50 1.16 1.05
CA ASN A 239 24.72 -0.11 0.34
C ASN A 239 24.25 -0.12 -1.11
N GLY A 240 23.60 0.93 -1.59
CA GLY A 240 23.16 1.08 -2.98
C GLY A 240 21.64 1.05 -3.16
N GLY A 241 20.86 1.07 -2.08
CA GLY A 241 19.40 1.20 -2.14
C GLY A 241 18.94 2.60 -2.51
N THR A 242 17.77 2.69 -3.10
CA THR A 242 17.09 3.95 -3.41
C THR A 242 15.96 4.18 -2.41
N LEU A 243 16.05 5.26 -1.63
CA LEU A 243 15.00 5.71 -0.71
C LEU A 243 14.20 6.83 -1.36
N ILE A 244 12.88 6.73 -1.29
CA ILE A 244 11.95 7.78 -1.70
C ILE A 244 11.20 8.23 -0.45
N THR A 245 11.35 9.49 -0.08
CA THR A 245 10.63 10.10 1.05
C THR A 245 9.98 11.41 0.61
N THR A 246 9.09 11.96 1.43
CA THR A 246 8.21 13.03 0.99
C THR A 246 8.13 14.16 2.01
N PHE A 247 7.37 15.19 1.66
CA PHE A 247 6.88 16.19 2.61
C PHE A 247 6.37 15.53 3.90
N MET A 248 6.36 16.29 4.99
CA MET A 248 5.99 15.79 6.32
C MET A 248 6.82 14.60 6.82
N SER A 249 8.04 14.40 6.32
CA SER A 249 8.94 13.36 6.84
C SER A 249 9.93 13.92 7.88
N GLY A 250 10.29 13.08 8.87
CA GLY A 250 11.27 13.43 9.90
C GLY A 250 10.84 14.60 10.79
N ILE A 251 9.56 14.73 11.07
CA ILE A 251 9.02 15.83 11.89
C ILE A 251 9.19 15.53 13.37
N VAL A 252 8.86 14.33 13.83
CA VAL A 252 8.85 13.95 15.26
C VAL A 252 9.65 12.68 15.55
N ASP A 253 10.06 12.56 16.82
CA ASP A 253 10.64 11.35 17.39
C ASP A 253 9.55 10.36 17.86
N GLN A 254 9.94 9.22 18.43
CA GLN A 254 9.04 8.19 18.95
C GLN A 254 8.15 8.63 20.12
N SER A 255 8.39 9.79 20.71
CA SER A 255 7.58 10.39 21.76
C SER A 255 6.69 11.54 21.25
N ASP A 256 6.59 11.68 19.93
CA ASP A 256 5.86 12.74 19.24
C ASP A 256 6.39 14.16 19.55
N ASN A 257 7.70 14.28 19.84
CA ASN A 257 8.36 15.57 19.97
C ASN A 257 9.04 15.96 18.67
N VAL A 258 8.89 17.23 18.30
CA VAL A 258 9.48 17.79 17.07
C VAL A 258 10.99 17.75 17.13
N HIS A 259 11.65 17.26 16.07
CA HIS A 259 13.07 17.40 15.87
C HIS A 259 13.45 18.87 15.61
N LEU A 260 14.25 19.45 16.49
CA LEU A 260 14.70 20.83 16.32
C LEU A 260 15.84 20.91 15.29
N GLY A 261 15.89 22.01 14.53
CA GLY A 261 16.95 22.29 13.56
C GLY A 261 16.53 22.17 12.09
N GLY A 262 15.23 22.07 11.81
CA GLY A 262 14.65 21.97 10.46
C GLY A 262 14.39 20.54 10.02
N TYR A 263 13.36 20.37 9.19
CA TYR A 263 12.96 19.08 8.63
C TYR A 263 13.83 18.72 7.42
N PRO A 264 13.93 17.46 7.05
CA PRO A 264 13.35 16.25 7.64
C PRO A 264 14.15 15.68 8.84
N GLY A 265 14.54 16.52 9.79
CA GLY A 265 15.17 16.14 11.07
C GLY A 265 16.34 15.17 10.92
N PRO A 266 16.24 13.94 11.46
CA PRO A 266 17.34 12.97 11.38
C PRO A 266 17.69 12.54 9.95
N LEU A 267 16.82 12.74 8.96
CA LEU A 267 17.03 12.35 7.56
C LEU A 267 17.71 13.47 6.73
N ARG A 268 17.90 14.67 7.30
CA ARG A 268 18.40 15.86 6.61
C ARG A 268 19.71 15.63 5.85
N GLU A 269 20.71 15.06 6.49
CA GLU A 269 22.00 14.79 5.86
C GLU A 269 21.87 13.82 4.69
N MET A 270 21.11 12.74 4.88
CA MET A 270 20.91 11.72 3.86
C MET A 270 20.06 12.26 2.69
N ALA A 271 19.04 13.05 2.98
CA ALA A 271 18.20 13.68 1.97
C ALA A 271 18.89 14.85 1.25
N GLY A 272 19.91 15.45 1.89
CA GLY A 272 20.64 16.60 1.34
C GLY A 272 19.80 17.85 1.19
N VAL A 273 18.78 18.01 2.04
CA VAL A 273 17.85 19.16 2.05
C VAL A 273 17.42 19.51 3.46
N TRP A 274 17.00 20.75 3.66
CA TRP A 274 16.24 21.14 4.85
C TRP A 274 15.01 21.96 4.45
N VAL A 275 13.94 21.82 5.21
CA VAL A 275 12.64 22.47 4.98
C VAL A 275 12.46 23.58 5.99
N GLU A 276 12.19 24.79 5.51
CA GLU A 276 11.99 26.00 6.29
C GLU A 276 10.55 26.15 6.76
N GLU A 277 9.60 26.02 5.82
CA GLU A 277 8.17 26.20 6.04
C GLU A 277 7.39 25.12 5.27
N ILE A 278 6.14 24.90 5.67
CA ILE A 278 5.21 23.98 5.03
C ILE A 278 3.94 24.77 4.69
N ASP A 279 3.67 24.96 3.41
CA ASP A 279 2.46 25.61 2.93
C ASP A 279 1.34 24.60 2.70
N ALA A 280 0.15 24.89 3.23
CA ALA A 280 -1.04 24.04 3.06
C ALA A 280 -1.98 24.66 2.02
N LEU A 281 -2.14 23.97 0.90
CA LEU A 281 -3.02 24.42 -0.19
C LEU A 281 -4.46 24.01 0.11
N ALA A 282 -5.38 24.98 0.09
CA ALA A 282 -6.82 24.71 0.18
C ALA A 282 -7.26 23.87 -1.05
N PRO A 283 -8.34 23.07 -0.94
CA PRO A 283 -8.75 22.14 -2.00
C PRO A 283 -8.98 22.77 -3.39
N GLU A 284 -9.32 24.04 -3.44
CA GLU A 284 -9.50 24.82 -4.68
C GLU A 284 -8.19 25.36 -5.27
N HIS A 285 -7.08 25.26 -4.53
CA HIS A 285 -5.76 25.73 -4.95
C HIS A 285 -4.86 24.56 -5.36
N SER A 286 -4.01 24.85 -6.32
CA SER A 286 -2.93 23.94 -6.76
C SER A 286 -1.75 24.76 -7.22
N ASN A 287 -0.56 24.20 -7.14
CA ASN A 287 0.63 24.73 -7.76
C ASN A 287 1.04 23.85 -8.95
N THR A 288 2.07 24.24 -9.66
CA THR A 288 2.69 23.49 -10.75
C THR A 288 4.15 23.25 -10.40
N VAL A 289 4.63 22.07 -10.74
CA VAL A 289 6.03 21.68 -10.61
C VAL A 289 6.61 21.47 -11.99
N SER A 290 7.70 22.18 -12.33
CA SER A 290 8.40 22.11 -13.62
C SER A 290 9.71 21.37 -13.47
N PHE A 291 9.93 20.39 -14.34
CA PHE A 291 11.18 19.64 -14.45
C PHE A 291 12.14 20.30 -15.43
N SER A 292 13.44 19.96 -15.34
CA SER A 292 14.50 20.54 -16.17
C SER A 292 14.32 20.39 -17.68
N ASP A 293 13.48 19.43 -18.14
CA ASP A 293 13.13 19.24 -19.56
C ASP A 293 11.92 20.09 -20.00
N GLY A 294 11.39 20.94 -19.13
CA GLY A 294 10.26 21.81 -19.37
C GLY A 294 8.88 21.15 -19.26
N LYS A 295 8.81 19.91 -18.79
CA LYS A 295 7.53 19.27 -18.50
C LYS A 295 7.01 19.72 -17.15
N GLU A 296 5.71 20.02 -17.12
CA GLU A 296 5.00 20.56 -15.97
C GLU A 296 3.94 19.58 -15.49
N TYR A 297 3.79 19.50 -14.16
CA TYR A 297 2.79 18.66 -13.48
C TYR A 297 2.13 19.43 -12.34
N LYS A 298 0.86 19.18 -12.13
CA LYS A 298 0.14 19.78 -10.99
C LYS A 298 0.56 19.15 -9.68
N CYS A 299 0.52 19.98 -8.63
CA CYS A 299 0.67 19.52 -7.26
C CYS A 299 -0.34 20.23 -6.35
N ASN A 300 -0.64 19.62 -5.22
CA ASN A 300 -1.64 20.10 -4.27
C ASN A 300 -1.32 19.63 -2.84
N LEU A 301 -2.25 19.85 -1.94
CA LEU A 301 -2.26 19.44 -0.54
C LEU A 301 -1.24 20.20 0.32
N LEU A 302 0.04 19.92 0.16
CA LEU A 302 1.15 20.55 0.89
C LEU A 302 2.31 20.86 -0.04
N CYS A 303 3.03 21.94 0.24
CA CYS A 303 4.27 22.32 -0.41
C CYS A 303 5.33 22.64 0.67
N ASP A 304 6.37 21.80 0.76
CA ASP A 304 7.53 22.10 1.59
C ASP A 304 8.41 23.15 0.90
N LEU A 305 8.74 24.23 1.59
CA LEU A 305 9.70 25.23 1.16
C LEU A 305 11.09 24.75 1.56
N MET A 306 11.78 24.07 0.64
CA MET A 306 13.03 23.40 0.97
C MET A 306 14.26 24.04 0.33
N HIS A 307 15.40 23.90 1.00
CA HIS A 307 16.71 24.36 0.57
C HIS A 307 17.65 23.17 0.38
N PRO A 308 18.34 23.05 -0.79
CA PRO A 308 19.30 22.01 -1.02
C PRO A 308 20.57 22.17 -0.15
N GLU A 309 21.04 21.08 0.43
CA GLU A 309 22.33 20.95 1.13
C GLU A 309 23.21 19.88 0.46
N GLY A 310 23.31 19.98 -0.86
CA GLY A 310 24.06 19.04 -1.70
C GLY A 310 23.17 18.22 -2.62
N ALA A 311 21.87 18.14 -2.40
CA ALA A 311 20.96 17.45 -3.32
C ALA A 311 20.86 18.17 -4.66
N GLU A 312 20.77 17.40 -5.73
CA GLU A 312 20.41 17.86 -7.06
C GLU A 312 18.92 18.23 -7.10
N VAL A 313 18.60 19.38 -7.71
CA VAL A 313 17.21 19.83 -7.90
C VAL A 313 16.71 19.28 -9.23
N LEU A 314 15.71 18.39 -9.16
CA LEU A 314 15.09 17.79 -10.35
C LEU A 314 13.92 18.62 -10.88
N ALA A 315 13.19 19.29 -9.97
CA ALA A 315 12.04 20.12 -10.32
C ALA A 315 11.80 21.26 -9.31
N THR A 316 11.17 22.32 -9.77
CA THR A 316 10.87 23.54 -9.00
C THR A 316 9.39 23.91 -9.05
N TYR A 317 8.90 24.64 -8.06
CA TYR A 317 7.58 25.25 -8.09
C TYR A 317 7.51 26.40 -9.10
N GLU A 318 6.38 26.55 -9.80
CA GLU A 318 6.19 27.56 -10.82
C GLU A 318 5.40 28.81 -10.34
N SER A 319 4.69 28.70 -9.22
CA SER A 319 3.83 29.79 -8.74
C SER A 319 3.95 30.00 -7.24
N ASP A 320 3.25 31.04 -6.76
CA ASP A 320 3.29 31.58 -5.42
C ASP A 320 4.62 32.31 -5.09
N PHE A 321 4.76 32.79 -3.82
CA PHE A 321 5.95 33.54 -3.40
C PHE A 321 7.21 32.68 -3.39
N TYR A 322 7.07 31.36 -3.39
CA TYR A 322 8.15 30.39 -3.46
C TYR A 322 8.40 29.82 -4.88
N ALA A 323 7.90 30.50 -5.92
CA ALA A 323 8.22 30.13 -7.30
C ALA A 323 9.73 30.05 -7.52
N GLY A 324 10.19 28.98 -8.17
CA GLY A 324 11.61 28.68 -8.37
C GLY A 324 12.29 27.91 -7.22
N MET A 325 11.63 27.74 -6.07
CA MET A 325 12.15 26.86 -5.00
C MET A 325 12.02 25.39 -5.40
N PRO A 326 12.94 24.53 -4.91
CA PRO A 326 12.92 23.09 -5.20
C PRO A 326 11.63 22.41 -4.73
N ALA A 327 11.08 21.53 -5.58
CA ALA A 327 9.90 20.71 -5.30
C ALA A 327 10.23 19.21 -5.32
N VAL A 328 11.23 18.80 -6.11
CA VAL A 328 11.74 17.42 -6.14
C VAL A 328 13.26 17.48 -6.16
N THR A 329 13.90 16.71 -5.29
CA THR A 329 15.36 16.60 -5.26
C THR A 329 15.81 15.15 -5.23
N LYS A 330 17.09 14.97 -5.61
CA LYS A 330 17.81 13.71 -5.54
C LYS A 330 19.17 13.94 -4.89
N ASN A 331 19.50 13.16 -3.88
CA ASN A 331 20.78 13.20 -3.22
C ASN A 331 21.53 11.87 -3.36
N SER A 332 22.82 11.91 -3.68
CA SER A 332 23.68 10.75 -3.66
C SER A 332 24.22 10.54 -2.23
N TYR A 333 23.98 9.38 -1.65
CA TYR A 333 24.42 9.06 -0.31
C TYR A 333 25.04 7.66 -0.23
N GLY A 334 26.34 7.58 -0.06
CA GLY A 334 27.07 6.32 -0.18
C GLY A 334 27.06 5.79 -1.62
N LYS A 335 26.46 4.61 -1.84
CA LYS A 335 26.33 4.01 -3.18
C LYS A 335 24.91 4.15 -3.76
N GLY A 336 23.98 4.67 -2.99
CA GLY A 336 22.57 4.80 -3.37
C GLY A 336 22.09 6.23 -3.45
N HIS A 337 20.80 6.39 -3.55
CA HIS A 337 20.15 7.69 -3.76
C HIS A 337 18.97 7.89 -2.82
N VAL A 338 18.71 9.15 -2.49
CA VAL A 338 17.51 9.58 -1.77
C VAL A 338 16.76 10.58 -2.63
N TYR A 339 15.50 10.29 -2.93
CA TYR A 339 14.56 11.22 -3.54
C TYR A 339 13.71 11.85 -2.45
N TYR A 340 13.61 13.18 -2.47
CA TYR A 340 12.69 13.93 -1.62
C TYR A 340 11.65 14.61 -2.48
N VAL A 341 10.38 14.29 -2.26
CA VAL A 341 9.23 14.85 -2.99
C VAL A 341 8.48 15.79 -2.05
N ALA A 342 8.65 17.08 -2.26
CA ALA A 342 8.23 18.14 -1.34
C ALA A 342 6.74 18.49 -1.41
N THR A 343 5.96 17.83 -2.25
CA THR A 343 4.53 18.09 -2.47
C THR A 343 3.81 16.85 -2.97
N GLN A 344 2.48 16.84 -2.91
CA GLN A 344 1.69 15.80 -3.56
C GLN A 344 1.58 16.08 -5.06
N LEU A 345 2.38 15.40 -5.86
CA LEU A 345 2.30 15.45 -7.32
C LEU A 345 1.06 14.71 -7.83
N GLU A 346 0.48 15.17 -8.93
CA GLU A 346 -0.46 14.36 -9.69
C GLU A 346 0.20 13.06 -10.18
N ALA A 347 -0.60 12.03 -10.51
CA ALA A 347 -0.11 10.69 -10.83
C ALA A 347 0.99 10.67 -11.91
N ALA A 348 0.86 11.49 -12.95
CA ALA A 348 1.86 11.56 -14.03
C ALA A 348 3.19 12.18 -13.56
N GLY A 349 3.14 13.19 -12.70
CA GLY A 349 4.34 13.80 -12.10
C GLY A 349 5.03 12.85 -11.13
N LEU A 350 4.26 12.14 -10.30
CA LEU A 350 4.80 11.10 -9.42
C LEU A 350 5.42 9.97 -10.22
N ALA A 351 4.73 9.49 -11.26
CA ALA A 351 5.24 8.42 -12.12
C ALA A 351 6.60 8.79 -12.72
N ARG A 352 6.80 10.04 -13.16
CA ARG A 352 8.10 10.49 -13.66
C ARG A 352 9.23 10.32 -12.63
N VAL A 353 8.99 10.70 -11.38
CA VAL A 353 9.99 10.56 -10.30
C VAL A 353 10.28 9.08 -10.02
N LEU A 354 9.22 8.28 -9.93
CA LEU A 354 9.34 6.86 -9.61
C LEU A 354 9.92 6.04 -10.77
N ASP A 355 9.64 6.41 -12.04
CA ASP A 355 10.28 5.81 -13.20
C ASP A 355 11.80 6.03 -13.18
N GLU A 356 12.28 7.24 -12.83
CA GLU A 356 13.72 7.50 -12.69
C GLU A 356 14.31 6.64 -11.56
N ALA A 357 13.70 6.67 -10.37
CA ALA A 357 14.16 5.95 -9.19
C ALA A 357 14.23 4.42 -9.38
N THR A 358 13.24 3.84 -10.08
CA THR A 358 13.18 2.39 -10.34
C THR A 358 14.11 1.94 -11.45
N ASN A 359 14.22 2.74 -12.53
CA ASN A 359 15.09 2.44 -13.65
C ASN A 359 16.58 2.42 -13.27
N GLU A 360 17.02 3.31 -12.38
CA GLU A 360 18.40 3.36 -11.91
C GLU A 360 18.88 2.08 -11.24
N VAL A 361 17.98 1.40 -10.54
CA VAL A 361 18.27 0.15 -9.83
C VAL A 361 17.67 -1.09 -10.53
N SER A 362 17.23 -0.93 -11.78
CA SER A 362 16.69 -2.00 -12.61
C SER A 362 15.55 -2.76 -11.92
N VAL A 363 14.56 -2.02 -11.40
CA VAL A 363 13.28 -2.54 -10.92
C VAL A 363 12.28 -2.45 -12.07
N SER A 364 11.60 -3.54 -12.37
CA SER A 364 10.60 -3.62 -13.42
C SER A 364 9.44 -4.52 -13.02
N GLY A 365 8.31 -4.37 -13.68
CA GLY A 365 7.16 -5.23 -13.51
C GLY A 365 7.44 -6.69 -13.87
N VAL A 366 6.57 -7.56 -13.39
CA VAL A 366 6.59 -9.02 -13.65
C VAL A 366 6.58 -9.31 -15.16
N ILE A 367 5.84 -8.49 -15.90
CA ILE A 367 5.91 -8.39 -17.37
C ILE A 367 5.79 -6.91 -17.75
N ALA A 368 5.97 -6.60 -19.05
CA ALA A 368 5.74 -5.25 -19.56
C ALA A 368 4.36 -4.72 -19.18
N GLU A 369 4.29 -3.41 -18.94
CA GLU A 369 3.04 -2.72 -18.60
C GLU A 369 1.98 -2.93 -19.66
N GLU A 370 0.80 -3.38 -19.24
CA GLU A 370 -0.40 -3.51 -20.07
C GLU A 370 -1.55 -2.78 -19.37
N THR A 371 -2.08 -1.75 -20.01
CA THR A 371 -3.11 -0.90 -19.41
C THR A 371 -4.35 -1.71 -19.03
N GLY A 372 -4.77 -1.59 -17.76
CA GLY A 372 -5.97 -2.23 -17.24
C GLY A 372 -5.81 -3.70 -16.87
N LEU A 373 -4.59 -4.26 -16.98
CA LEU A 373 -4.28 -5.58 -16.46
C LEU A 373 -3.48 -5.49 -15.16
N GLU A 374 -3.89 -6.26 -14.19
CA GLU A 374 -3.06 -6.56 -13.01
C GLU A 374 -2.38 -7.89 -13.23
N ILE A 375 -1.04 -7.90 -13.13
CA ILE A 375 -0.25 -9.10 -13.35
C ILE A 375 0.71 -9.29 -12.17
N THR A 376 0.53 -10.40 -11.48
CA THR A 376 1.37 -10.78 -10.34
C THR A 376 2.03 -12.15 -10.55
N CYS A 377 3.03 -12.45 -9.74
CA CYS A 377 3.69 -13.74 -9.75
C CYS A 377 3.85 -14.27 -8.33
N ARG A 378 3.43 -15.52 -8.12
CA ARG A 378 3.80 -16.30 -6.93
C ARG A 378 4.76 -17.40 -7.35
N GLU A 379 5.80 -17.63 -6.56
CA GLU A 379 6.81 -18.61 -6.92
C GLU A 379 7.26 -19.49 -5.74
N SER A 380 7.72 -20.68 -6.06
CA SER A 380 8.52 -21.58 -5.24
C SER A 380 9.88 -21.79 -5.92
N GLU A 381 10.73 -22.65 -5.35
CA GLU A 381 12.06 -22.93 -5.93
C GLU A 381 12.01 -23.37 -7.41
N ASN A 382 10.96 -24.10 -7.83
CA ASN A 382 10.89 -24.74 -9.14
C ASN A 382 9.70 -24.33 -10.00
N THR A 383 8.79 -23.46 -9.50
CA THR A 383 7.54 -23.15 -10.20
C THR A 383 7.17 -21.70 -10.02
N ARG A 384 6.70 -21.07 -11.10
CA ARG A 384 6.11 -19.75 -11.11
C ARG A 384 4.67 -19.81 -11.57
N PHE A 385 3.79 -19.10 -10.87
CA PHE A 385 2.39 -18.92 -11.19
C PHE A 385 2.15 -17.45 -11.50
N TYR A 386 1.79 -17.17 -12.74
CA TYR A 386 1.41 -15.83 -13.18
C TYR A 386 -0.09 -15.70 -13.11
N PHE A 387 -0.56 -14.67 -12.44
CA PHE A 387 -1.95 -14.29 -12.36
C PHE A 387 -2.13 -13.06 -13.25
N VAL A 388 -2.97 -13.21 -14.28
CA VAL A 388 -3.31 -12.13 -15.21
C VAL A 388 -4.79 -11.82 -15.00
N MET A 389 -5.10 -10.65 -14.51
CA MET A 389 -6.45 -10.25 -14.13
C MET A 389 -6.84 -8.98 -14.88
N ASN A 390 -8.01 -9.01 -15.50
CA ASN A 390 -8.59 -7.87 -16.18
C ASN A 390 -9.72 -7.30 -15.32
N PHE A 391 -9.54 -6.08 -14.84
CA PHE A 391 -10.52 -5.34 -14.05
C PHE A 391 -11.21 -4.22 -14.86
N THR A 392 -11.01 -4.19 -16.17
CA THR A 392 -11.71 -3.28 -17.07
C THR A 392 -12.99 -3.90 -17.61
N ASP A 393 -13.87 -3.07 -18.18
CA ASP A 393 -15.07 -3.53 -18.86
C ASP A 393 -14.80 -4.03 -20.32
N GLU A 394 -13.54 -3.95 -20.77
CA GLU A 394 -13.12 -4.33 -22.11
C GLU A 394 -12.49 -5.73 -22.12
N ASN A 395 -12.71 -6.47 -23.20
CA ASN A 395 -11.99 -7.73 -23.44
C ASN A 395 -10.57 -7.39 -23.97
N GLN A 396 -9.57 -7.75 -23.19
CA GLN A 396 -8.15 -7.61 -23.55
C GLN A 396 -7.52 -8.95 -23.84
#